data_32a0e5f7fceb3f6cb9b6ea792508a61c
#
_entry.id   32a0e5f7fceb3f6cb9b6ea792508a61c
#
_cell.length_a   1.000
_cell.length_b   1.000
_cell.length_c   1.000
_cell.angle_alpha   90.00
_cell.angle_beta   90.00
_cell.angle_gamma   90.00
#
_symmetry.space_group_name_H-M   'P 1'
#
loop_
_entity.id
_entity.type
_entity.pdbx_description
1 polymer ?
#
loop_
_entity_poly.entity_id
_entity_poly.type
_entity_poly.pdbx_seq_one_letter_code
_entity_poly.pdbx_strand_id
1 'polypeptide(L)'
;MAQESTRKVLALARKLGVIRPRDLRAAGLRREYVQRLLARGEIERIGRGLYAAPATKVSAHRSLAEVSKAAPQGVVCLLSALRYHGLTTQHPSEVWLALPSKAWRPRRTPFPVRVVYLSAGAHRAGIETQTIDGVTVRIYSPAKTVADCFKFRNKIGIDVAVEALRDYLKKHRGGVDALWRYAKICRVQRVMQPYLEAAA
;
A
#
# COMPACT_ATOMS: atom_id res chain seq x y z
N MET A 1 11.37 -25.73 -26.35
CA MET A 1 10.11 -25.61 -25.58
C MET A 1 10.33 -25.23 -24.10
N ALA A 2 11.07 -26.00 -23.28
CA ALA A 2 11.27 -25.67 -21.84
C ALA A 2 11.97 -24.30 -21.59
N GLN A 3 12.94 -23.97 -22.44
CA GLN A 3 13.70 -22.70 -22.31
C GLN A 3 12.86 -21.46 -22.68
N GLU A 4 11.96 -21.59 -23.65
CA GLU A 4 11.02 -20.54 -24.05
C GLU A 4 9.97 -20.28 -22.96
N SER A 5 9.44 -21.33 -22.34
CA SER A 5 8.49 -21.22 -21.22
C SER A 5 9.12 -20.57 -19.99
N THR A 6 10.39 -20.85 -19.70
CA THR A 6 11.16 -20.20 -18.63
C THR A 6 11.35 -18.71 -18.92
N ARG A 7 11.67 -18.34 -20.16
CA ARG A 7 11.73 -16.94 -20.61
C ARG A 7 10.39 -16.22 -20.43
N LYS A 8 9.27 -16.87 -20.80
CA LYS A 8 7.92 -16.31 -20.63
C LYS A 8 7.59 -16.07 -19.16
N VAL A 9 7.97 -16.99 -18.24
CA VAL A 9 7.79 -16.80 -16.79
C VAL A 9 8.62 -15.61 -16.30
N LEU A 10 9.87 -15.47 -16.73
CA LEU A 10 10.73 -14.35 -16.34
C LEU A 10 10.20 -13.01 -16.86
N ALA A 11 9.73 -12.99 -18.12
CA ALA A 11 9.11 -11.79 -18.71
C ALA A 11 7.83 -11.41 -17.96
N LEU A 12 7.00 -12.38 -17.57
CA LEU A 12 5.81 -12.19 -16.76
C LEU A 12 6.18 -11.63 -15.37
N ALA A 13 7.22 -12.18 -14.73
CA ALA A 13 7.72 -11.71 -13.44
C ALA A 13 8.22 -10.26 -13.52
N ARG A 14 8.95 -9.90 -14.58
CA ARG A 14 9.39 -8.52 -14.82
C ARG A 14 8.23 -7.57 -15.09
N LYS A 15 7.23 -8.01 -15.87
CA LYS A 15 6.05 -7.21 -16.22
C LYS A 15 5.14 -6.96 -15.01
N LEU A 16 4.90 -7.98 -14.19
CA LEU A 16 3.98 -7.93 -13.04
C LEU A 16 4.67 -7.58 -11.71
N GLY A 17 6.00 -7.47 -11.70
CA GLY A 17 6.81 -7.29 -10.50
C GLY A 17 6.77 -8.52 -9.59
N VAL A 18 5.58 -8.92 -9.17
CA VAL A 18 5.32 -10.12 -8.34
C VAL A 18 4.33 -11.04 -9.03
N ILE A 19 4.64 -12.33 -9.14
CA ILE A 19 3.76 -13.36 -9.74
C ILE A 19 3.23 -14.34 -8.71
N ARG A 20 2.01 -14.82 -8.94
CA ARG A 20 1.31 -15.86 -8.17
C ARG A 20 1.00 -17.08 -9.05
N PRO A 21 0.70 -18.25 -8.47
CA PRO A 21 0.29 -19.42 -9.24
C PRO A 21 -0.89 -19.16 -10.18
N ARG A 22 -1.82 -18.28 -9.80
CA ARG A 22 -2.95 -17.88 -10.65
C ARG A 22 -2.52 -17.08 -11.88
N ASP A 23 -1.51 -16.22 -11.75
CA ASP A 23 -0.99 -15.39 -12.84
C ASP A 23 -0.28 -16.29 -13.88
N LEU A 24 0.39 -17.33 -13.41
CA LEU A 24 0.98 -18.36 -14.29
C LEU A 24 -0.08 -19.14 -15.04
N ARG A 25 -1.14 -19.59 -14.35
CA ARG A 25 -2.25 -20.32 -14.99
C ARG A 25 -2.96 -19.45 -16.05
N ALA A 26 -3.19 -18.18 -15.75
CA ALA A 26 -3.77 -17.25 -16.71
C ALA A 26 -2.91 -17.06 -17.97
N ALA A 27 -1.58 -17.19 -17.83
CA ALA A 27 -0.62 -17.12 -18.93
C ALA A 27 -0.33 -18.50 -19.59
N GLY A 28 -1.02 -19.58 -19.20
CA GLY A 28 -0.79 -20.93 -19.73
C GLY A 28 0.57 -21.53 -19.33
N LEU A 29 1.18 -21.05 -18.23
CA LEU A 29 2.51 -21.44 -17.80
C LEU A 29 2.45 -22.40 -16.60
N ARG A 30 3.27 -23.47 -16.66
CA ARG A 30 3.35 -24.46 -15.60
C ARG A 30 4.23 -23.99 -14.43
N ARG A 31 3.86 -24.41 -13.23
CA ARG A 31 4.58 -24.05 -11.98
C ARG A 31 6.02 -24.60 -11.94
N GLU A 32 6.30 -25.68 -12.63
CA GLU A 32 7.64 -26.29 -12.69
C GLU A 32 8.71 -25.33 -13.24
N TYR A 33 8.33 -24.42 -14.16
CA TYR A 33 9.25 -23.40 -14.69
C TYR A 33 9.67 -22.38 -13.64
N VAL A 34 8.79 -22.09 -12.68
CA VAL A 34 9.13 -21.25 -11.51
C VAL A 34 10.19 -21.92 -10.65
N GLN A 35 10.07 -23.25 -10.40
CA GLN A 35 11.07 -23.97 -9.60
C GLN A 35 12.44 -23.97 -10.27
N ARG A 36 12.50 -24.11 -11.60
CA ARG A 36 13.75 -24.02 -12.36
C ARG A 36 14.40 -22.63 -12.26
N LEU A 37 13.59 -21.57 -12.33
CA LEU A 37 14.08 -20.20 -12.18
C LEU A 37 14.55 -19.91 -10.75
N LEU A 38 13.86 -20.46 -9.74
CA LEU A 38 14.30 -20.39 -8.34
C LEU A 38 15.65 -21.08 -8.15
N ALA A 39 15.81 -22.30 -8.69
CA ALA A 39 17.06 -23.05 -8.60
C ALA A 39 18.24 -22.33 -9.28
N ARG A 40 17.97 -21.49 -10.30
CA ARG A 40 18.97 -20.67 -10.99
C ARG A 40 19.19 -19.30 -10.38
N GLY A 41 18.43 -18.92 -9.34
CA GLY A 41 18.47 -17.58 -8.77
C GLY A 41 17.91 -16.47 -9.67
N GLU A 42 17.24 -16.84 -10.79
CA GLU A 42 16.66 -15.89 -11.73
C GLU A 42 15.32 -15.31 -11.26
N ILE A 43 14.70 -15.92 -10.27
CA ILE A 43 13.60 -15.38 -9.47
C ILE A 43 13.81 -15.75 -8.00
N GLU A 44 13.19 -15.01 -7.12
CA GLU A 44 13.22 -15.24 -5.67
C GLU A 44 11.81 -15.49 -5.13
N ARG A 45 11.71 -16.27 -4.06
CA ARG A 45 10.47 -16.48 -3.33
C ARG A 45 10.36 -15.44 -2.23
N ILE A 46 9.47 -14.47 -2.41
CA ILE A 46 9.25 -13.37 -1.47
C ILE A 46 8.15 -13.65 -0.46
N GLY A 47 7.43 -14.78 -0.62
CA GLY A 47 6.39 -15.22 0.29
C GLY A 47 5.76 -16.53 -0.17
N ARG A 48 4.80 -17.08 0.58
CA ARG A 48 4.10 -18.30 0.16
C ARG A 48 3.29 -18.06 -1.11
N GLY A 49 3.75 -18.68 -2.21
CA GLY A 49 3.15 -18.53 -3.54
C GLY A 49 3.35 -17.14 -4.15
N LEU A 50 4.34 -16.39 -3.68
CA LEU A 50 4.73 -15.10 -4.24
C LEU A 50 6.17 -15.19 -4.73
N TYR A 51 6.40 -14.82 -5.99
CA TYR A 51 7.70 -14.88 -6.64
C TYR A 51 7.97 -13.57 -7.37
N ALA A 52 9.21 -13.09 -7.33
CA ALA A 52 9.65 -11.90 -8.05
C ALA A 52 10.96 -12.17 -8.80
N ALA A 53 11.20 -11.47 -9.90
CA ALA A 53 12.53 -11.41 -10.47
C ALA A 53 13.46 -10.66 -9.49
N PRO A 54 14.74 -11.08 -9.34
CA PRO A 54 15.70 -10.32 -8.55
C PRO A 54 15.73 -8.89 -9.09
N ALA A 55 15.43 -7.93 -8.21
CA ALA A 55 15.29 -6.55 -8.65
C ALA A 55 16.65 -5.93 -8.90
N THR A 56 16.93 -5.53 -10.11
CA THR A 56 18.09 -4.70 -10.47
C THR A 56 17.99 -3.31 -9.82
N LYS A 57 16.76 -2.87 -9.43
CA LYS A 57 16.48 -1.69 -8.59
C LYS A 57 15.27 -2.04 -7.71
N VAL A 58 15.50 -2.32 -6.45
CA VAL A 58 14.42 -2.51 -5.46
C VAL A 58 13.75 -1.15 -5.24
N SER A 59 12.47 -1.04 -5.57
CA SER A 59 11.70 0.16 -5.25
C SER A 59 11.67 0.37 -3.74
N ALA A 60 11.81 1.62 -3.30
CA ALA A 60 11.64 1.99 -1.88
C ALA A 60 10.25 1.59 -1.32
N HIS A 61 9.32 1.23 -2.21
CA HIS A 61 7.94 0.87 -1.90
C HIS A 61 7.60 -0.61 -2.20
N ARG A 62 8.62 -1.46 -2.42
CA ARG A 62 8.43 -2.89 -2.72
C ARG A 62 7.53 -3.60 -1.71
N SER A 63 7.69 -3.32 -0.42
CA SER A 63 6.86 -3.91 0.63
C SER A 63 5.36 -3.61 0.44
N LEU A 64 5.01 -2.41 -0.07
CA LEU A 64 3.63 -2.03 -0.37
C LEU A 64 3.08 -2.88 -1.52
N ALA A 65 3.86 -3.09 -2.59
CA ALA A 65 3.48 -3.90 -3.74
C ALA A 65 3.24 -5.36 -3.33
N GLU A 66 4.17 -5.96 -2.60
CA GLU A 66 4.09 -7.35 -2.18
C GLU A 66 2.91 -7.60 -1.22
N VAL A 67 2.71 -6.71 -0.24
CA VAL A 67 1.58 -6.80 0.70
C VAL A 67 0.25 -6.57 -0.03
N SER A 68 0.16 -5.60 -0.94
CA SER A 68 -1.07 -5.35 -1.72
C SER A 68 -1.43 -6.55 -2.59
N LYS A 69 -0.44 -7.25 -3.15
CA LYS A 69 -0.68 -8.47 -3.92
C LYS A 69 -1.17 -9.63 -3.05
N ALA A 70 -0.68 -9.72 -1.80
CA ALA A 70 -1.12 -10.73 -0.83
C ALA A 70 -2.52 -10.39 -0.26
N ALA A 71 -2.83 -9.10 -0.10
CA ALA A 71 -4.07 -8.60 0.47
C ALA A 71 -4.81 -7.62 -0.48
N PRO A 72 -5.42 -8.08 -1.59
CA PRO A 72 -5.99 -7.21 -2.62
C PRO A 72 -7.15 -6.31 -2.16
N GLN A 73 -7.81 -6.65 -1.04
CA GLN A 73 -8.88 -5.82 -0.45
C GLN A 73 -8.34 -4.68 0.41
N GLY A 74 -7.07 -4.75 0.79
CA GLY A 74 -6.42 -3.75 1.62
C GLY A 74 -6.15 -2.46 0.86
N VAL A 75 -6.19 -1.35 1.58
CA VAL A 75 -5.77 -0.04 1.09
C VAL A 75 -4.63 0.43 1.98
N VAL A 76 -3.49 0.78 1.38
CA VAL A 76 -2.35 1.35 2.12
C VAL A 76 -2.79 2.65 2.79
N CYS A 77 -2.52 2.79 4.10
CA CYS A 77 -3.03 3.90 4.90
C CYS A 77 -2.02 4.39 5.95
N LEU A 78 -2.38 5.40 6.69
CA LEU A 78 -1.64 5.94 7.84
C LEU A 78 -0.15 6.10 7.55
N LEU A 79 0.75 5.64 8.43
CA LEU A 79 2.20 5.86 8.31
C LEU A 79 2.77 5.38 6.97
N SER A 80 2.27 4.26 6.42
CA SER A 80 2.72 3.77 5.12
C SER A 80 2.29 4.67 3.96
N ALA A 81 1.07 5.21 4.00
CA ALA A 81 0.60 6.18 3.01
C ALA A 81 1.26 7.55 3.20
N LEU A 82 1.45 8.01 4.44
CA LEU A 82 2.22 9.23 4.72
C LEU A 82 3.62 9.17 4.12
N ARG A 83 4.33 8.06 4.35
CA ARG A 83 5.66 7.87 3.79
C ARG A 83 5.66 7.83 2.27
N TYR A 84 4.70 7.15 1.67
CA TYR A 84 4.55 7.10 0.21
C TYR A 84 4.36 8.50 -0.38
N HIS A 85 3.54 9.35 0.27
CA HIS A 85 3.28 10.72 -0.16
C HIS A 85 4.35 11.72 0.32
N GLY A 86 5.35 11.27 1.09
CA GLY A 86 6.38 12.13 1.66
C GLY A 86 5.82 13.15 2.67
N LEU A 87 4.81 12.76 3.44
CA LEU A 87 4.15 13.56 4.48
C LEU A 87 4.60 13.18 5.89
N THR A 88 5.70 12.52 6.03
CA THR A 88 6.34 12.16 7.30
C THR A 88 7.79 11.79 7.09
N THR A 89 8.57 12.00 8.12
CA THR A 89 9.97 11.54 8.21
C THR A 89 10.09 10.13 8.76
N GLN A 90 9.00 9.56 9.30
CA GLN A 90 8.99 8.24 9.91
C GLN A 90 9.14 7.10 8.90
N HIS A 91 9.83 6.03 9.32
CA HIS A 91 10.04 4.80 8.57
C HIS A 91 9.36 3.63 9.29
N PRO A 92 8.07 3.37 9.00
CA PRO A 92 7.36 2.29 9.67
C PRO A 92 7.96 0.93 9.30
N SER A 93 8.19 0.08 10.30
CA SER A 93 8.65 -1.31 10.12
C SER A 93 7.56 -2.26 9.63
N GLU A 94 6.29 -1.84 9.70
CA GLU A 94 5.11 -2.59 9.27
C GLU A 94 4.37 -1.84 8.18
N VAL A 95 3.73 -2.59 7.27
CA VAL A 95 2.81 -2.00 6.28
C VAL A 95 1.44 -1.78 6.92
N TRP A 96 0.97 -0.54 6.94
CA TRP A 96 -0.34 -0.19 7.45
C TRP A 96 -1.41 -0.36 6.37
N LEU A 97 -2.40 -1.21 6.65
CA LEU A 97 -3.52 -1.51 5.75
C LEU A 97 -4.87 -1.18 6.40
N ALA A 98 -5.70 -0.47 5.68
CA ALA A 98 -7.12 -0.31 5.99
C ALA A 98 -7.91 -1.45 5.35
N LEU A 99 -8.79 -2.07 6.14
CA LEU A 99 -9.75 -3.07 5.69
C LEU A 99 -11.18 -2.62 6.04
N PRO A 100 -12.21 -3.10 5.30
CA PRO A 100 -13.60 -2.94 5.73
C PRO A 100 -13.84 -3.64 7.05
N SER A 101 -14.75 -3.11 7.89
CA SER A 101 -15.02 -3.61 9.26
C SER A 101 -15.34 -5.09 9.36
N LYS A 102 -15.87 -5.71 8.31
CA LYS A 102 -16.22 -7.13 8.24
C LYS A 102 -15.19 -8.01 7.54
N ALA A 103 -14.07 -7.45 7.09
CA ALA A 103 -13.05 -8.20 6.36
C ALA A 103 -12.14 -9.00 7.30
N TRP A 104 -11.72 -10.17 6.83
CA TRP A 104 -10.74 -10.98 7.55
C TRP A 104 -9.34 -10.38 7.43
N ARG A 105 -8.60 -10.39 8.54
CA ARG A 105 -7.19 -10.02 8.54
C ARG A 105 -6.39 -10.97 7.63
N PRO A 106 -5.49 -10.46 6.78
CA PRO A 106 -4.59 -11.31 5.99
C PRO A 106 -3.72 -12.16 6.93
N ARG A 107 -3.76 -13.49 6.76
CA ARG A 107 -3.04 -14.41 7.67
C ARG A 107 -1.57 -14.58 7.30
N ARG A 108 -1.21 -14.37 6.03
CA ARG A 108 0.13 -14.62 5.48
C ARG A 108 0.49 -13.50 4.51
N THR A 109 1.31 -12.59 4.98
CA THR A 109 1.87 -11.48 4.19
C THR A 109 3.40 -11.59 4.18
N PRO A 110 4.07 -11.17 3.11
CA PRO A 110 5.54 -11.22 3.03
C PRO A 110 6.24 -10.29 4.01
N PHE A 111 5.57 -9.23 4.45
CA PHE A 111 6.03 -8.28 5.46
C PHE A 111 5.04 -8.18 6.62
N PRO A 112 5.47 -7.75 7.81
CA PRO A 112 4.58 -7.42 8.91
C PRO A 112 3.51 -6.42 8.49
N VAL A 113 2.26 -6.66 8.89
CA VAL A 113 1.12 -5.81 8.52
C VAL A 113 0.37 -5.39 9.77
N ARG A 114 0.14 -4.09 9.90
CA ARG A 114 -0.76 -3.52 10.90
C ARG A 114 -2.09 -3.14 10.24
N VAL A 115 -3.16 -3.77 10.70
CA VAL A 115 -4.49 -3.57 10.13
C VAL A 115 -5.29 -2.58 10.97
N VAL A 116 -5.96 -1.66 10.28
CA VAL A 116 -7.02 -0.83 10.84
C VAL A 116 -8.32 -1.10 10.10
N TYR A 117 -9.44 -1.04 10.82
CA TYR A 117 -10.76 -1.28 10.24
C TYR A 117 -11.54 0.02 10.09
N LEU A 118 -12.16 0.17 8.93
CA LEU A 118 -12.98 1.33 8.58
C LEU A 118 -14.39 0.91 8.22
N SER A 119 -15.37 1.79 8.48
CA SER A 119 -16.72 1.63 7.94
C SER A 119 -16.68 1.63 6.40
N ALA A 120 -17.67 1.03 5.76
CA ALA A 120 -17.70 0.86 4.31
C ALA A 120 -17.55 2.21 3.54
N GLY A 121 -18.19 3.27 4.02
CA GLY A 121 -18.07 4.61 3.43
C GLY A 121 -16.66 5.18 3.57
N ALA A 122 -16.10 5.15 4.79
CA ALA A 122 -14.76 5.65 5.05
C ALA A 122 -13.66 4.82 4.34
N HIS A 123 -13.86 3.51 4.19
CA HIS A 123 -12.92 2.64 3.48
C HIS A 123 -12.87 2.92 1.98
N ARG A 124 -14.01 3.20 1.33
CA ARG A 124 -14.06 3.46 -0.12
C ARG A 124 -13.64 4.87 -0.51
N ALA A 125 -13.71 5.82 0.42
CA ALA A 125 -13.41 7.22 0.16
C ALA A 125 -11.91 7.46 -0.01
N GLY A 126 -11.54 8.21 -1.06
CA GLY A 126 -10.17 8.70 -1.26
C GLY A 126 -9.15 7.64 -1.63
N ILE A 127 -9.59 6.54 -2.25
CA ILE A 127 -8.67 5.52 -2.78
C ILE A 127 -8.11 5.99 -4.12
N GLU A 128 -6.80 5.98 -4.22
CA GLU A 128 -6.03 6.12 -5.45
C GLU A 128 -5.40 4.78 -5.82
N THR A 129 -5.17 4.60 -7.10
CA THR A 129 -4.53 3.38 -7.62
C THR A 129 -3.21 3.74 -8.24
N GLN A 130 -2.14 3.10 -7.76
CA GLN A 130 -0.77 3.31 -8.22
C GLN A 130 -0.16 1.99 -8.71
N THR A 131 0.75 2.06 -9.67
CA THR A 131 1.52 0.89 -10.10
C THR A 131 2.92 0.94 -9.49
N ILE A 132 3.22 0.01 -8.59
CA ILE A 132 4.53 -0.11 -7.92
C ILE A 132 5.10 -1.49 -8.26
N ASP A 133 6.27 -1.54 -8.86
CA ASP A 133 6.94 -2.77 -9.31
C ASP A 133 6.00 -3.70 -10.12
N GLY A 134 5.18 -3.11 -11.02
CA GLY A 134 4.21 -3.83 -11.83
C GLY A 134 2.98 -4.35 -11.08
N VAL A 135 2.81 -4.00 -9.81
CA VAL A 135 1.67 -4.37 -8.97
C VAL A 135 0.74 -3.17 -8.80
N THR A 136 -0.55 -3.39 -9.00
CA THR A 136 -1.59 -2.42 -8.66
C THR A 136 -1.73 -2.30 -7.14
N VAL A 137 -1.37 -1.16 -6.59
CA VAL A 137 -1.46 -0.81 -5.17
C VAL A 137 -2.58 0.20 -4.97
N ARG A 138 -3.49 -0.10 -4.07
CA ARG A 138 -4.52 0.84 -3.61
C ARG A 138 -3.98 1.57 -2.40
N ILE A 139 -3.99 2.89 -2.45
CA ILE A 139 -3.48 3.76 -1.39
C ILE A 139 -4.45 4.92 -1.19
N TYR A 140 -4.59 5.42 0.03
CA TYR A 140 -5.39 6.62 0.25
C TYR A 140 -4.68 7.87 -0.27
N SER A 141 -5.48 8.79 -0.83
CA SER A 141 -5.02 10.12 -1.24
C SER A 141 -4.37 10.89 -0.08
N PRO A 142 -3.50 11.85 -0.34
CA PRO A 142 -2.85 12.64 0.70
C PRO A 142 -3.82 13.24 1.72
N ALA A 143 -4.89 13.91 1.26
CA ALA A 143 -5.89 14.52 2.13
C ALA A 143 -6.67 13.50 2.97
N LYS A 144 -7.03 12.34 2.38
CA LYS A 144 -7.69 11.25 3.12
C LYS A 144 -6.76 10.65 4.16
N THR A 145 -5.48 10.48 3.81
CA THR A 145 -4.46 9.95 4.72
C THR A 145 -4.30 10.85 5.95
N VAL A 146 -4.23 12.16 5.77
CA VAL A 146 -4.16 13.12 6.88
C VAL A 146 -5.41 13.02 7.77
N ALA A 147 -6.61 13.00 7.20
CA ALA A 147 -7.84 12.86 7.99
C ALA A 147 -7.89 11.54 8.78
N ASP A 148 -7.40 10.44 8.19
CA ASP A 148 -7.28 9.16 8.90
C ASP A 148 -6.25 9.21 10.04
N CYS A 149 -5.16 9.98 9.91
CA CYS A 149 -4.20 10.17 10.99
C CYS A 149 -4.85 10.83 12.20
N PHE A 150 -5.70 11.83 12.02
CA PHE A 150 -6.48 12.40 13.12
C PHE A 150 -7.48 11.41 13.71
N LYS A 151 -8.11 10.56 12.90
CA LYS A 151 -9.01 9.51 13.37
C LYS A 151 -8.27 8.48 14.24
N PHE A 152 -7.06 8.12 13.85
CA PHE A 152 -6.26 7.11 14.54
C PHE A 152 -5.14 7.71 15.41
N ARG A 153 -5.24 9.00 15.79
CA ARG A 153 -4.23 9.71 16.59
C ARG A 153 -3.81 9.00 17.87
N ASN A 154 -4.72 8.28 18.51
CA ASN A 154 -4.41 7.50 19.71
C ASN A 154 -3.56 6.23 19.41
N LYS A 155 -3.42 5.85 18.13
CA LYS A 155 -2.59 4.71 17.71
C LYS A 155 -1.24 5.13 17.16
N ILE A 156 -1.16 6.31 16.54
CA ILE A 156 0.04 6.78 15.83
C ILE A 156 0.67 8.02 16.46
N GLY A 157 0.01 8.65 17.42
CA GLY A 157 0.39 9.95 17.98
C GLY A 157 -0.32 11.12 17.31
N ILE A 158 -0.71 12.14 18.11
CA ILE A 158 -1.29 13.37 17.58
C ILE A 158 -0.24 14.22 16.86
N ASP A 159 0.99 14.17 17.32
CA ASP A 159 2.17 14.82 16.75
C ASP A 159 2.37 14.41 15.29
N VAL A 160 2.26 13.13 14.98
CA VAL A 160 2.33 12.60 13.61
C VAL A 160 1.21 13.14 12.73
N ALA A 161 -0.02 13.23 13.27
CA ALA A 161 -1.15 13.77 12.52
C ALA A 161 -0.98 15.26 12.23
N VAL A 162 -0.43 16.02 13.18
CA VAL A 162 -0.14 17.46 13.03
C VAL A 162 1.02 17.71 12.07
N GLU A 163 2.09 16.94 12.15
CA GLU A 163 3.21 16.96 11.18
C GLU A 163 2.67 16.74 9.77
N ALA A 164 1.90 15.65 9.57
CA ALA A 164 1.32 15.32 8.29
C ALA A 164 0.39 16.42 7.74
N LEU A 165 -0.39 17.08 8.60
CA LEU A 165 -1.24 18.19 8.20
C LEU A 165 -0.41 19.38 7.70
N ARG A 166 0.61 19.78 8.45
CA ARG A 166 1.52 20.88 8.08
C ARG A 166 2.21 20.61 6.74
N ASP A 167 2.73 19.39 6.56
CA ASP A 167 3.41 19.03 5.34
C ASP A 167 2.44 18.89 4.14
N TYR A 168 1.21 18.47 4.40
CA TYR A 168 0.17 18.47 3.39
C TYR A 168 -0.16 19.90 2.91
N LEU A 169 -0.40 20.83 3.83
CA LEU A 169 -0.72 22.23 3.49
C LEU A 169 0.41 22.92 2.72
N LYS A 170 1.66 22.65 3.07
CA LYS A 170 2.83 23.16 2.32
C LYS A 170 2.87 22.65 0.88
N LYS A 171 2.54 21.35 0.65
CA LYS A 171 2.63 20.71 -0.65
C LYS A 171 1.40 20.92 -1.54
N HIS A 172 0.24 21.10 -0.94
CA HIS A 172 -1.05 21.16 -1.64
C HIS A 172 -1.75 22.51 -1.36
N ARG A 173 -1.30 23.58 -2.01
CA ARG A 173 -1.94 24.89 -1.94
C ARG A 173 -3.40 24.79 -2.38
N GLY A 174 -4.34 25.26 -1.58
CA GLY A 174 -5.79 25.13 -1.83
C GLY A 174 -6.40 23.76 -1.49
N GLY A 175 -5.63 22.85 -0.85
CA GLY A 175 -6.11 21.52 -0.48
C GLY A 175 -7.02 21.43 0.74
N VAL A 176 -7.39 22.55 1.35
CA VAL A 176 -8.19 22.61 2.59
C VAL A 176 -9.58 22.00 2.41
N ASP A 177 -10.23 22.25 1.27
CA ASP A 177 -11.56 21.69 0.98
C ASP A 177 -11.54 20.14 0.92
N ALA A 178 -10.48 19.58 0.36
CA ALA A 178 -10.30 18.13 0.34
C ALA A 178 -10.12 17.56 1.76
N LEU A 179 -9.36 18.25 2.62
CA LEU A 179 -9.23 17.89 4.03
C LEU A 179 -10.58 17.92 4.76
N TRP A 180 -11.36 18.98 4.60
CA TRP A 180 -12.66 19.11 5.23
C TRP A 180 -13.64 18.01 4.76
N ARG A 181 -13.65 17.71 3.47
CA ARG A 181 -14.47 16.62 2.93
C ARG A 181 -14.13 15.28 3.60
N TYR A 182 -12.85 14.93 3.74
CA TYR A 182 -12.45 13.69 4.37
C TYR A 182 -12.55 13.73 5.90
N ALA A 183 -12.37 14.89 6.53
CA ALA A 183 -12.61 15.07 7.95
C ALA A 183 -14.09 14.78 8.31
N LYS A 184 -15.04 15.19 7.45
CA LYS A 184 -16.46 14.86 7.59
C LYS A 184 -16.71 13.35 7.47
N ILE A 185 -16.17 12.70 6.44
CA ILE A 185 -16.30 11.26 6.22
C ILE A 185 -15.70 10.45 7.39
N CYS A 186 -14.55 10.89 7.91
CA CYS A 186 -13.86 10.25 9.01
C CYS A 186 -14.42 10.63 10.39
N ARG A 187 -15.34 11.61 10.47
CA ARG A 187 -15.95 12.14 11.69
C ARG A 187 -14.89 12.76 12.64
N VAL A 188 -13.97 13.51 12.09
CA VAL A 188 -12.87 14.16 12.84
C VAL A 188 -12.82 15.67 12.67
N GLN A 189 -13.86 16.30 12.12
CA GLN A 189 -13.91 17.74 11.88
C GLN A 189 -13.55 18.56 13.13
N ARG A 190 -14.25 18.29 14.25
CA ARG A 190 -14.01 19.01 15.52
C ARG A 190 -12.59 18.81 16.05
N VAL A 191 -11.99 17.65 15.79
CA VAL A 191 -10.61 17.36 16.22
C VAL A 191 -9.60 18.08 15.34
N MET A 192 -9.85 18.17 14.03
CA MET A 192 -8.93 18.78 13.08
C MET A 192 -9.00 20.31 13.08
N GLN A 193 -10.16 20.88 13.40
CA GLN A 193 -10.42 22.31 13.29
C GLN A 193 -9.36 23.19 13.98
N PRO A 194 -9.00 23.02 15.27
CA PRO A 194 -8.02 23.89 15.91
C PRO A 194 -6.64 23.81 15.27
N TYR A 195 -6.27 22.66 14.70
CA TYR A 195 -4.97 22.51 14.03
C TYR A 195 -4.95 23.12 12.63
N LEU A 196 -6.11 23.12 11.94
CA LEU A 196 -6.25 23.81 10.65
C LEU A 196 -6.22 25.33 10.84
N GLU A 197 -6.92 25.85 11.85
CA GLU A 197 -6.92 27.29 12.20
C GLU A 197 -5.52 27.76 12.60
N ALA A 198 -4.78 26.95 13.35
CA ALA A 198 -3.40 27.27 13.76
C ALA A 198 -2.37 27.17 12.61
N ALA A 199 -2.73 26.54 11.50
CA ALA A 199 -1.84 26.32 10.36
C ALA A 199 -2.17 27.19 9.14
N ALA A 200 -3.28 27.96 9.21
CA ALA A 200 -3.72 28.92 8.19
C ALA A 200 -2.95 30.24 8.33
#